data_ec3ee934cf36abfe0a70028fe58e6bef
#
_entry.id   ec3ee934cf36abfe0a70028fe58e6bef
#
_cell.length_a   1.000
_cell.length_b   1.000
_cell.length_c   1.000
_cell.angle_alpha   90.00
_cell.angle_beta   90.00
_cell.angle_gamma   90.00
#
_symmetry.space_group_name_H-M   'P 1'
#
loop_
_entity.id
_entity.type
_entity.pdbx_description
1 polymer ?
#
loop_
_entity_poly.entity_id
_entity_poly.type
_entity_poly.pdbx_seq_one_letter_code
_entity_poly.pdbx_strand_id
1 'polypeptide(L)'
;HKIAAMLPTPRARGASLADVLRSSLDATLGMANRLELPAVDRAVVVLIDGLGADPLRERAGHARTLASAMATKADIIATGVPTTTAAALATLTTGVGPGEHGIVGYAAVDAANDRVVNQLRGWDLRMQPEVWQPVPTLFEQAGGRGLDAVVIGAPQYRDSGFTHAVLRGARYLEGRRPADRAAALIELLADQSWRGIAYVYLPELDQAAHQHGWRSHEWTTALETADATVASVLPVLAEPRSKVRTGLLVTADHGMVDVPPHGHVVLEPGAELLRGVHHVAGEPRMLHLHTKDGTAEAITDLADRWRASEASRSWIATRQEAIDAGWFGPARPDVLPRIGAVLIAARPLVAYAPAEQAAAGAGS
;
A
#
# COMPACT_ATOMS: atom_id res chain seq x y z
N HIS A 1 6.08 -5.44 -28.43
CA HIS A 1 5.85 -6.81 -27.87
C HIS A 1 7.07 -7.40 -27.15
N LYS A 2 8.32 -7.21 -27.65
CA LYS A 2 9.51 -7.76 -26.98
C LYS A 2 9.88 -7.09 -25.65
N ILE A 3 9.54 -5.82 -25.46
CA ILE A 3 9.90 -5.04 -24.25
C ILE A 3 8.98 -5.41 -23.08
N ALA A 4 7.68 -5.59 -23.31
CA ALA A 4 6.74 -6.02 -22.28
C ALA A 4 7.12 -7.37 -21.63
N ALA A 5 7.73 -8.28 -22.41
CA ALA A 5 8.22 -9.56 -21.88
C ALA A 5 9.44 -9.44 -20.95
N MET A 6 10.09 -8.27 -20.88
CA MET A 6 11.24 -7.98 -20.00
C MET A 6 10.85 -7.21 -18.72
N LEU A 7 9.62 -6.71 -18.65
CA LEU A 7 9.13 -6.01 -17.46
C LEU A 7 8.80 -7.02 -16.35
N PRO A 8 9.04 -6.68 -15.08
CA PRO A 8 8.58 -7.52 -13.98
C PRO A 8 7.05 -7.55 -13.99
N THR A 9 6.50 -8.75 -14.03
CA THR A 9 5.05 -8.94 -13.92
C THR A 9 4.68 -9.20 -12.47
N PRO A 10 3.60 -8.60 -11.95
CA PRO A 10 3.02 -9.05 -10.69
C PRO A 10 2.77 -10.57 -10.78
N ARG A 11 2.94 -11.28 -9.67
CA ARG A 11 2.73 -12.74 -9.68
C ARG A 11 1.30 -13.03 -10.14
N ALA A 12 1.16 -13.51 -11.37
CA ALA A 12 -0.13 -13.81 -11.98
C ALA A 12 -0.87 -14.98 -11.28
N ARG A 13 -0.15 -15.76 -10.47
CA ARG A 13 -0.69 -16.89 -9.71
C ARG A 13 -0.26 -16.77 -8.25
N GLY A 14 -1.23 -16.66 -7.35
CA GLY A 14 -1.01 -16.56 -5.91
C GLY A 14 -1.94 -15.52 -5.30
N ALA A 15 -1.99 -15.51 -3.97
CA ALA A 15 -2.70 -14.50 -3.23
C ALA A 15 -1.95 -13.17 -3.24
N SER A 16 -2.69 -12.10 -3.17
CA SER A 16 -2.19 -10.73 -3.12
C SER A 16 -2.79 -9.95 -1.94
N LEU A 17 -2.30 -8.74 -1.73
CA LEU A 17 -2.86 -7.86 -0.71
C LEU A 17 -4.36 -7.57 -0.92
N ALA A 18 -4.84 -7.53 -2.17
CA ALA A 18 -6.26 -7.38 -2.48
C ALA A 18 -7.14 -8.50 -1.91
N ASP A 19 -6.55 -9.68 -1.71
CA ASP A 19 -7.27 -10.86 -1.22
C ASP A 19 -7.41 -10.90 0.30
N VAL A 20 -6.63 -10.14 1.07
CA VAL A 20 -6.53 -10.28 2.54
C VAL A 20 -7.84 -9.88 3.23
N LEU A 21 -8.26 -8.63 3.11
CA LEU A 21 -9.50 -8.17 3.74
C LEU A 21 -10.74 -8.76 3.03
N ARG A 22 -10.65 -8.99 1.72
CA ARG A 22 -11.69 -9.68 0.93
C ARG A 22 -11.93 -11.09 1.47
N SER A 23 -10.90 -11.90 1.59
CA SER A 23 -11.02 -13.26 2.12
C SER A 23 -11.49 -13.28 3.58
N SER A 24 -11.07 -12.28 4.38
CA SER A 24 -11.54 -12.12 5.75
C SER A 24 -13.05 -11.86 5.81
N LEU A 25 -13.56 -10.97 4.94
CA LEU A 25 -15.00 -10.71 4.82
C LEU A 25 -15.75 -11.96 4.34
N ASP A 26 -15.27 -12.61 3.29
CA ASP A 26 -15.90 -13.82 2.76
C ASP A 26 -15.94 -14.95 3.80
N ALA A 27 -14.88 -15.10 4.62
CA ALA A 27 -14.85 -16.07 5.73
C ALA A 27 -15.92 -15.78 6.80
N THR A 28 -16.21 -14.49 7.11
CA THR A 28 -17.28 -14.13 8.04
C THR A 28 -18.68 -14.38 7.49
N LEU A 29 -18.79 -14.48 6.17
CA LEU A 29 -20.04 -14.81 5.46
C LEU A 29 -20.17 -16.31 5.16
N GLY A 30 -19.20 -17.13 5.58
CA GLY A 30 -19.15 -18.56 5.27
C GLY A 30 -18.95 -18.86 3.79
N MET A 31 -18.40 -17.93 3.04
CA MET A 31 -18.14 -18.04 1.60
C MET A 31 -16.74 -18.59 1.31
N ALA A 32 -16.60 -19.27 0.17
CA ALA A 32 -15.28 -19.64 -0.34
C ALA A 32 -14.46 -18.36 -0.62
N ASN A 33 -13.16 -18.40 -0.27
CA ASN A 33 -12.29 -17.25 -0.38
C ASN A 33 -10.90 -17.63 -0.90
N ARG A 34 -10.19 -16.64 -1.43
CA ARG A 34 -8.90 -16.83 -2.10
C ARG A 34 -7.78 -17.32 -1.20
N LEU A 35 -7.82 -16.98 0.10
CA LEU A 35 -6.84 -17.42 1.08
C LEU A 35 -7.21 -18.75 1.75
N GLU A 36 -8.31 -19.38 1.33
CA GLU A 36 -8.80 -20.65 1.91
C GLU A 36 -9.02 -20.59 3.43
N LEU A 37 -9.40 -19.39 3.93
CA LEU A 37 -9.67 -19.18 5.35
C LEU A 37 -10.91 -19.96 5.78
N PRO A 38 -10.89 -20.60 6.95
CA PRO A 38 -12.08 -21.25 7.49
C PRO A 38 -13.16 -20.23 7.83
N ALA A 39 -14.42 -20.68 7.82
CA ALA A 39 -15.53 -19.84 8.24
C ALA A 39 -15.37 -19.41 9.70
N VAL A 40 -15.56 -18.11 9.95
CA VAL A 40 -15.45 -17.48 11.27
C VAL A 40 -16.67 -16.61 11.54
N ASP A 41 -16.89 -16.22 12.79
CA ASP A 41 -18.00 -15.34 13.16
C ASP A 41 -17.61 -13.86 13.08
N ARG A 42 -16.30 -13.58 13.14
CA ARG A 42 -15.68 -12.25 13.03
C ARG A 42 -14.23 -12.35 12.59
N ALA A 43 -13.72 -11.35 11.92
CA ALA A 43 -12.34 -11.33 11.43
C ALA A 43 -11.62 -10.04 11.80
N VAL A 44 -10.32 -10.15 12.08
CA VAL A 44 -9.42 -9.04 12.37
C VAL A 44 -8.28 -9.08 11.38
N VAL A 45 -7.97 -7.95 10.76
CA VAL A 45 -6.77 -7.74 9.95
C VAL A 45 -5.92 -6.67 10.60
N VAL A 46 -4.70 -7.02 11.01
CA VAL A 46 -3.70 -6.08 11.49
C VAL A 46 -2.74 -5.79 10.35
N LEU A 47 -2.61 -4.55 9.96
CA LEU A 47 -1.60 -4.11 9.00
C LEU A 47 -0.48 -3.39 9.73
N ILE A 48 0.74 -3.90 9.54
CA ILE A 48 1.98 -3.28 10.02
C ILE A 48 2.68 -2.68 8.81
N ASP A 49 2.63 -1.34 8.72
CA ASP A 49 3.16 -0.57 7.60
C ASP A 49 4.67 -0.79 7.43
N GLY A 50 5.09 -1.09 6.21
CA GLY A 50 6.50 -1.30 5.87
C GLY A 50 7.11 -2.64 6.32
N LEU A 51 6.32 -3.57 6.89
CA LEU A 51 6.80 -4.89 7.33
C LEU A 51 6.93 -5.85 6.15
N GLY A 52 7.99 -5.75 5.38
CA GLY A 52 8.29 -6.72 4.34
C GLY A 52 8.68 -8.09 4.88
N ALA A 53 8.42 -9.15 4.11
CA ALA A 53 8.73 -10.53 4.50
C ALA A 53 10.24 -10.76 4.73
N ASP A 54 11.11 -10.15 3.92
CA ASP A 54 12.55 -10.32 4.04
C ASP A 54 13.11 -9.62 5.30
N PRO A 55 12.78 -8.36 5.63
CA PRO A 55 13.13 -7.75 6.91
C PRO A 55 12.63 -8.53 8.13
N LEU A 56 11.39 -9.05 8.10
CA LEU A 56 10.87 -9.89 9.19
C LEU A 56 11.69 -11.18 9.35
N ARG A 57 12.07 -11.80 8.26
CA ARG A 57 12.89 -13.02 8.27
C ARG A 57 14.31 -12.74 8.78
N GLU A 58 14.92 -11.63 8.37
CA GLU A 58 16.26 -11.20 8.82
C GLU A 58 16.27 -10.89 10.34
N ARG A 59 15.16 -10.38 10.87
CA ARG A 59 15.00 -9.95 12.27
C ARG A 59 14.05 -10.85 13.09
N ALA A 60 13.87 -12.10 12.69
CA ALA A 60 12.94 -13.05 13.32
C ALA A 60 13.12 -13.18 14.83
N GLY A 61 14.34 -13.05 15.36
CA GLY A 61 14.63 -13.08 16.79
C GLY A 61 13.99 -11.94 17.60
N HIS A 62 13.70 -10.81 16.94
CA HIS A 62 13.06 -9.61 17.52
C HIS A 62 11.54 -9.60 17.37
N ALA A 63 10.97 -10.51 16.57
CA ALA A 63 9.53 -10.57 16.31
C ALA A 63 9.07 -12.03 16.25
N ARG A 64 9.20 -12.74 17.36
CA ARG A 64 8.96 -14.18 17.41
C ARG A 64 7.52 -14.57 17.10
N THR A 65 6.56 -13.76 17.53
CA THR A 65 5.13 -13.99 17.26
C THR A 65 4.85 -13.92 15.76
N LEU A 66 5.29 -12.85 15.12
CA LEU A 66 5.10 -12.63 13.70
C LEU A 66 5.90 -13.63 12.85
N ALA A 67 7.15 -13.88 13.21
CA ALA A 67 8.01 -14.81 12.49
C ALA A 67 7.50 -16.25 12.54
N SER A 68 6.94 -16.69 13.67
CA SER A 68 6.35 -18.03 13.80
C SER A 68 5.09 -18.18 12.95
N ALA A 69 4.31 -17.12 12.77
CA ALA A 69 3.13 -17.11 11.91
C ALA A 69 3.50 -17.10 10.40
N MET A 70 4.70 -16.61 10.05
CA MET A 70 5.23 -16.64 8.68
C MET A 70 6.23 -17.79 8.51
N ALA A 71 5.81 -19.03 8.78
CA ALA A 71 6.71 -20.17 8.83
C ALA A 71 7.16 -20.70 7.46
N THR A 72 6.36 -20.50 6.42
CA THR A 72 6.60 -21.04 5.08
C THR A 72 6.58 -19.97 3.99
N LYS A 73 7.06 -20.32 2.78
CA LYS A 73 6.96 -19.42 1.62
C LYS A 73 5.51 -19.23 1.15
N ALA A 74 4.60 -20.12 1.51
CA ALA A 74 3.18 -19.99 1.19
C ALA A 74 2.50 -18.88 1.99
N ASP A 75 3.07 -18.51 3.15
CA ASP A 75 2.57 -17.42 3.99
C ASP A 75 2.95 -16.02 3.45
N ILE A 76 3.72 -15.97 2.36
CA ILE A 76 4.15 -14.71 1.73
C ILE A 76 3.28 -14.44 0.52
N ILE A 77 2.51 -13.37 0.59
CA ILE A 77 1.69 -12.87 -0.51
C ILE A 77 2.39 -11.71 -1.23
N ALA A 78 1.94 -11.41 -2.44
CA ALA A 78 2.43 -10.27 -3.18
C ALA A 78 1.67 -9.00 -2.78
N THR A 79 2.38 -7.89 -2.62
CA THR A 79 1.75 -6.58 -2.72
C THR A 79 1.63 -6.17 -4.19
N GLY A 80 0.81 -5.17 -4.50
CA GLY A 80 0.62 -4.69 -5.88
C GLY A 80 1.75 -3.81 -6.39
N VAL A 81 1.56 -3.22 -7.55
CA VAL A 81 2.43 -2.19 -8.13
C VAL A 81 1.58 -0.93 -8.33
N PRO A 82 2.05 0.23 -7.85
CA PRO A 82 3.28 0.48 -7.10
C PRO A 82 3.20 0.01 -5.63
N THR A 83 4.36 -0.27 -5.03
CA THR A 83 4.49 -0.70 -3.63
C THR A 83 4.58 0.50 -2.70
N THR A 84 3.50 1.24 -2.57
CA THR A 84 3.40 2.46 -1.72
C THR A 84 2.15 2.40 -0.87
N THR A 85 2.21 2.94 0.35
CA THR A 85 1.12 2.92 1.34
C THR A 85 -0.23 3.32 0.73
N ALA A 86 -0.27 4.44 -0.02
CA ALA A 86 -1.54 4.92 -0.58
C ALA A 86 -2.22 3.88 -1.49
N ALA A 87 -1.49 3.34 -2.47
CA ALA A 87 -2.03 2.36 -3.41
C ALA A 87 -2.30 1.00 -2.73
N ALA A 88 -1.42 0.57 -1.83
CA ALA A 88 -1.53 -0.71 -1.15
C ALA A 88 -2.71 -0.74 -0.16
N LEU A 89 -2.91 0.32 0.65
CA LEU A 89 -4.06 0.40 1.55
C LEU A 89 -5.39 0.47 0.79
N ALA A 90 -5.44 1.22 -0.31
CA ALA A 90 -6.62 1.23 -1.19
C ALA A 90 -6.90 -0.16 -1.78
N THR A 91 -5.85 -0.87 -2.21
CA THR A 91 -5.95 -2.25 -2.71
C THR A 91 -6.49 -3.21 -1.63
N LEU A 92 -5.95 -3.14 -0.41
CA LEU A 92 -6.41 -3.96 0.71
C LEU A 92 -7.89 -3.73 1.01
N THR A 93 -8.31 -2.46 1.07
CA THR A 93 -9.64 -2.08 1.58
C THR A 93 -10.74 -2.08 0.53
N THR A 94 -10.39 -2.11 -0.75
CA THR A 94 -11.35 -2.28 -1.85
C THR A 94 -11.37 -3.69 -2.42
N GLY A 95 -10.27 -4.44 -2.29
CA GLY A 95 -10.10 -5.77 -2.87
C GLY A 95 -9.85 -5.75 -4.38
N VAL A 96 -9.47 -4.61 -4.95
CA VAL A 96 -9.15 -4.44 -6.39
C VAL A 96 -7.83 -3.70 -6.58
N GLY A 97 -7.30 -3.69 -7.80
CA GLY A 97 -6.02 -3.06 -8.10
C GLY A 97 -6.06 -1.55 -8.31
N PRO A 98 -4.89 -0.90 -8.37
CA PRO A 98 -4.76 0.55 -8.54
C PRO A 98 -5.45 1.12 -9.77
N GLY A 99 -5.48 0.38 -10.88
CA GLY A 99 -6.19 0.79 -12.09
C GLY A 99 -7.71 0.86 -11.92
N GLU A 100 -8.27 0.10 -10.97
CA GLU A 100 -9.70 0.13 -10.67
C GLU A 100 -10.04 1.15 -9.59
N HIS A 101 -9.34 1.14 -8.43
CA HIS A 101 -9.67 2.10 -7.36
C HIS A 101 -9.11 3.51 -7.59
N GLY A 102 -8.15 3.69 -8.52
CA GLY A 102 -7.67 5.00 -8.97
C GLY A 102 -6.61 5.67 -8.12
N ILE A 103 -6.11 5.02 -7.06
CA ILE A 103 -4.97 5.48 -6.27
C ILE A 103 -3.73 4.76 -6.81
N VAL A 104 -3.00 5.43 -7.70
CA VAL A 104 -1.98 4.82 -8.56
C VAL A 104 -0.54 5.03 -8.08
N GLY A 105 -0.36 5.61 -6.90
CA GLY A 105 0.95 5.89 -6.32
C GLY A 105 0.85 6.87 -5.14
N TYR A 106 2.00 7.35 -4.66
CA TYR A 106 2.05 8.39 -3.64
C TYR A 106 1.57 9.74 -4.17
N ALA A 107 2.01 10.10 -5.38
CA ALA A 107 1.54 11.28 -6.10
C ALA A 107 0.98 10.89 -7.47
N ALA A 108 -0.04 11.61 -7.93
CA ALA A 108 -0.66 11.43 -9.24
C ALA A 108 -1.02 12.77 -9.87
N VAL A 109 -1.24 12.79 -11.19
CA VAL A 109 -1.72 13.98 -11.88
C VAL A 109 -3.23 14.05 -11.78
N ASP A 110 -3.72 15.18 -11.28
CA ASP A 110 -5.10 15.64 -11.42
C ASP A 110 -5.21 16.41 -12.74
N ALA A 111 -5.52 15.68 -13.82
CA ALA A 111 -5.55 16.23 -15.16
C ALA A 111 -6.62 17.32 -15.35
N ALA A 112 -7.71 17.26 -14.59
CA ALA A 112 -8.78 18.26 -14.66
C ALA A 112 -8.34 19.64 -14.14
N ASN A 113 -7.37 19.68 -13.23
CA ASN A 113 -6.85 20.88 -12.60
C ASN A 113 -5.38 21.16 -12.95
N ASP A 114 -4.80 20.39 -13.87
CA ASP A 114 -3.40 20.48 -14.33
C ASP A 114 -2.39 20.59 -13.18
N ARG A 115 -2.45 19.65 -12.23
CA ARG A 115 -1.61 19.66 -11.04
C ARG A 115 -1.19 18.24 -10.60
N VAL A 116 -0.09 18.16 -9.87
CA VAL A 116 0.29 16.95 -9.13
C VAL A 116 -0.33 17.01 -7.73
N VAL A 117 -0.98 15.93 -7.33
CA VAL A 117 -1.60 15.79 -5.99
C VAL A 117 -0.96 14.62 -5.24
N ASN A 118 -0.73 14.82 -3.94
CA ASN A 118 -0.32 13.75 -3.04
C ASN A 118 -1.56 12.93 -2.67
N GLN A 119 -1.61 11.66 -3.06
CA GLN A 119 -2.78 10.80 -2.85
C GLN A 119 -2.95 10.35 -1.39
N LEU A 120 -1.95 10.54 -0.55
CA LEU A 120 -2.05 10.26 0.89
C LEU A 120 -2.51 11.48 1.70
N ARG A 121 -2.07 12.70 1.32
CA ARG A 121 -2.26 13.92 2.13
C ARG A 121 -2.86 15.11 1.38
N GLY A 122 -2.91 15.08 0.06
CA GLY A 122 -3.25 16.23 -0.79
C GLY A 122 -4.76 16.41 -1.07
N TRP A 123 -5.61 15.91 -0.20
CA TRP A 123 -7.07 15.93 -0.34
C TRP A 123 -7.64 17.32 -0.11
N ASP A 124 -8.44 17.81 -1.03
CA ASP A 124 -9.09 19.12 -1.01
C ASP A 124 -10.46 19.09 -1.73
N LEU A 125 -11.08 20.25 -1.88
CA LEU A 125 -12.39 20.38 -2.55
C LEU A 125 -12.38 19.94 -4.02
N ARG A 126 -11.22 19.92 -4.68
CA ARG A 126 -11.06 19.46 -6.08
C ARG A 126 -10.74 17.97 -6.16
N MET A 127 -10.29 17.38 -5.06
CA MET A 127 -9.95 15.96 -4.94
C MET A 127 -10.86 15.31 -3.89
N GLN A 128 -12.15 15.20 -4.21
CA GLN A 128 -13.11 14.62 -3.29
C GLN A 128 -12.93 13.10 -3.19
N PRO A 129 -12.92 12.53 -1.97
CA PRO A 129 -12.61 11.13 -1.73
C PRO A 129 -13.45 10.14 -2.56
N GLU A 130 -14.77 10.29 -2.56
CA GLU A 130 -15.70 9.38 -3.22
C GLU A 130 -15.68 9.51 -4.75
N VAL A 131 -15.28 10.67 -5.28
CA VAL A 131 -15.11 10.88 -6.72
C VAL A 131 -13.76 10.35 -7.19
N TRP A 132 -12.73 10.59 -6.40
CA TRP A 132 -11.38 10.16 -6.73
C TRP A 132 -11.22 8.64 -6.63
N GLN A 133 -11.79 8.04 -5.57
CA GLN A 133 -11.85 6.59 -5.33
C GLN A 133 -13.33 6.15 -5.23
N PRO A 134 -14.00 5.83 -6.35
CA PRO A 134 -15.42 5.51 -6.35
C PRO A 134 -15.74 4.04 -6.06
N VAL A 135 -14.74 3.16 -6.00
CA VAL A 135 -14.98 1.73 -5.74
C VAL A 135 -15.48 1.55 -4.30
N PRO A 136 -16.60 0.85 -4.08
CA PRO A 136 -17.07 0.56 -2.72
C PRO A 136 -16.01 -0.17 -1.90
N THR A 137 -15.76 0.30 -0.68
CA THR A 137 -14.84 -0.38 0.22
C THR A 137 -15.41 -1.71 0.73
N LEU A 138 -14.55 -2.58 1.21
CA LEU A 138 -14.99 -3.83 1.85
C LEU A 138 -15.73 -3.58 3.17
N PHE A 139 -15.51 -2.43 3.79
CA PHE A 139 -16.27 -1.99 4.97
C PHE A 139 -17.72 -1.61 4.62
N GLU A 140 -17.91 -0.87 3.52
CA GLU A 140 -19.28 -0.60 3.00
C GLU A 140 -19.98 -1.90 2.61
N GLN A 141 -19.26 -2.83 1.98
CA GLN A 141 -19.81 -4.14 1.61
C GLN A 141 -20.18 -4.99 2.83
N ALA A 142 -19.39 -4.93 3.91
CA ALA A 142 -19.68 -5.59 5.18
C ALA A 142 -20.97 -5.01 5.81
N GLY A 143 -21.07 -3.67 5.88
CA GLY A 143 -22.26 -2.98 6.38
C GLY A 143 -23.51 -3.32 5.59
N GLY A 144 -23.42 -3.39 4.25
CA GLY A 144 -24.50 -3.82 3.38
C GLY A 144 -24.97 -5.27 3.60
N ARG A 145 -24.17 -6.08 4.32
CA ARG A 145 -24.47 -7.46 4.71
C ARG A 145 -24.83 -7.62 6.19
N GLY A 146 -25.01 -6.50 6.90
CA GLY A 146 -25.38 -6.49 8.32
C GLY A 146 -24.22 -6.81 9.27
N LEU A 147 -22.99 -6.73 8.79
CA LEU A 147 -21.79 -6.88 9.61
C LEU A 147 -21.27 -5.51 10.06
N ASP A 148 -20.79 -5.41 11.30
CA ASP A 148 -20.13 -4.20 11.78
C ASP A 148 -18.71 -4.12 11.20
N ALA A 149 -18.32 -2.94 10.74
CA ALA A 149 -17.00 -2.68 10.22
C ALA A 149 -16.28 -1.65 11.11
N VAL A 150 -15.08 -2.00 11.59
CA VAL A 150 -14.33 -1.21 12.56
C VAL A 150 -12.92 -0.96 12.06
N VAL A 151 -12.49 0.28 12.13
CA VAL A 151 -11.09 0.68 11.93
C VAL A 151 -10.52 1.13 13.28
N ILE A 152 -9.34 0.66 13.63
CA ILE A 152 -8.61 1.05 14.83
C ILE A 152 -7.29 1.67 14.40
N GLY A 153 -7.13 2.96 14.63
CA GLY A 153 -5.97 3.71 14.17
C GLY A 153 -5.64 4.92 15.03
N ALA A 154 -4.59 5.64 14.66
CA ALA A 154 -4.19 6.85 15.38
C ALA A 154 -5.18 7.99 15.11
N PRO A 155 -5.42 8.88 16.12
CA PRO A 155 -6.43 9.96 16.04
C PRO A 155 -6.24 10.89 14.84
N GLN A 156 -4.98 11.18 14.47
CA GLN A 156 -4.67 12.11 13.37
C GLN A 156 -5.14 11.64 11.99
N TYR A 157 -5.46 10.37 11.82
CA TYR A 157 -5.91 9.83 10.54
C TYR A 157 -7.44 9.75 10.41
N ARG A 158 -8.20 9.86 11.52
CA ARG A 158 -9.66 9.67 11.55
C ARG A 158 -10.38 10.44 10.44
N ASP A 159 -10.12 11.74 10.35
CA ASP A 159 -10.85 12.66 9.47
C ASP A 159 -10.03 13.08 8.24
N SER A 160 -8.99 12.29 7.90
CA SER A 160 -8.20 12.57 6.70
C SER A 160 -9.01 12.23 5.44
N GLY A 161 -8.76 12.98 4.34
CA GLY A 161 -9.38 12.67 3.06
C GLY A 161 -9.03 11.27 2.56
N PHE A 162 -7.84 10.77 2.88
CA PHE A 162 -7.46 9.40 2.57
C PHE A 162 -8.32 8.38 3.33
N THR A 163 -8.57 8.60 4.62
CA THR A 163 -9.49 7.76 5.40
C THR A 163 -10.88 7.76 4.79
N HIS A 164 -11.40 8.92 4.40
CA HIS A 164 -12.69 9.02 3.71
C HIS A 164 -12.69 8.32 2.34
N ALA A 165 -11.55 8.24 1.66
CA ALA A 165 -11.45 7.53 0.38
C ALA A 165 -11.42 6.00 0.54
N VAL A 166 -10.66 5.48 1.51
CA VAL A 166 -10.32 4.05 1.54
C VAL A 166 -10.86 3.30 2.76
N LEU A 167 -11.32 3.99 3.81
CA LEU A 167 -11.84 3.39 5.04
C LEU A 167 -13.33 3.73 5.30
N ARG A 168 -14.00 4.38 4.35
CA ARG A 168 -15.42 4.72 4.49
C ARG A 168 -16.28 3.45 4.68
N GLY A 169 -17.36 3.60 5.42
CA GLY A 169 -18.22 2.48 5.80
C GLY A 169 -17.84 1.83 7.13
N ALA A 170 -16.67 2.13 7.69
CA ALA A 170 -16.26 1.66 9.00
C ALA A 170 -16.40 2.76 10.06
N ARG A 171 -16.77 2.37 11.28
CA ARG A 171 -16.62 3.25 12.45
C ARG A 171 -15.16 3.26 12.89
N TYR A 172 -14.66 4.41 13.32
CA TYR A 172 -13.26 4.61 13.68
C TYR A 172 -13.09 4.62 15.21
N LEU A 173 -12.25 3.72 15.73
CA LEU A 173 -11.80 3.70 17.12
C LEU A 173 -10.38 4.24 17.18
N GLU A 174 -10.13 5.12 18.14
CA GLU A 174 -8.82 5.77 18.29
C GLU A 174 -7.93 5.01 19.26
N GLY A 175 -6.66 4.89 18.88
CA GLY A 175 -5.58 4.46 19.75
C GLY A 175 -4.31 5.20 19.40
N ARG A 176 -3.81 6.02 20.30
CA ARG A 176 -2.65 6.90 20.04
C ARG A 176 -1.37 6.09 19.85
N ARG A 177 -1.15 5.12 20.73
CA ARG A 177 0.01 4.21 20.70
C ARG A 177 -0.43 2.82 20.24
N PRO A 178 0.49 1.95 19.79
CA PRO A 178 0.18 0.56 19.46
C PRO A 178 -0.57 -0.18 20.57
N ALA A 179 -0.14 0.00 21.83
CA ALA A 179 -0.80 -0.60 22.99
C ALA A 179 -2.26 -0.12 23.19
N ASP A 180 -2.54 1.15 22.91
CA ASP A 180 -3.91 1.69 23.02
C ASP A 180 -4.81 1.08 21.93
N ARG A 181 -4.27 0.85 20.72
CA ARG A 181 -4.99 0.16 19.62
C ARG A 181 -5.23 -1.31 19.94
N ALA A 182 -4.26 -1.99 20.56
CA ALA A 182 -4.45 -3.34 21.04
C ALA A 182 -5.54 -3.40 22.13
N ALA A 183 -5.54 -2.47 23.08
CA ALA A 183 -6.57 -2.38 24.13
C ALA A 183 -7.97 -2.17 23.51
N ALA A 184 -8.11 -1.27 22.55
CA ALA A 184 -9.39 -1.04 21.83
C ALA A 184 -9.85 -2.30 21.09
N LEU A 185 -8.94 -3.04 20.46
CA LEU A 185 -9.26 -4.32 19.82
C LEU A 185 -9.68 -5.38 20.84
N ILE A 186 -8.97 -5.50 21.95
CA ILE A 186 -9.30 -6.45 23.03
C ILE A 186 -10.69 -6.15 23.60
N GLU A 187 -11.02 -4.88 23.85
CA GLU A 187 -12.34 -4.46 24.30
C GLU A 187 -13.43 -4.82 23.26
N LEU A 188 -13.20 -4.55 21.99
CA LEU A 188 -14.11 -4.96 20.91
C LEU A 188 -14.33 -6.48 20.88
N LEU A 189 -13.26 -7.26 21.05
CA LEU A 189 -13.32 -8.72 21.05
C LEU A 189 -13.94 -9.32 22.33
N ALA A 190 -13.95 -8.59 23.44
CA ALA A 190 -14.63 -8.98 24.67
C ALA A 190 -16.16 -9.01 24.50
N ASP A 191 -16.72 -8.20 23.60
CA ASP A 191 -18.13 -8.27 23.23
C ASP A 191 -18.39 -9.55 22.42
N GLN A 192 -18.99 -10.54 23.10
CA GLN A 192 -19.32 -11.82 22.47
C GLN A 192 -20.51 -11.73 21.47
N SER A 193 -21.19 -10.61 21.43
CA SER A 193 -22.27 -10.33 20.44
C SER A 193 -21.75 -9.70 19.15
N TRP A 194 -20.56 -9.08 19.18
CA TRP A 194 -19.99 -8.41 18.03
C TRP A 194 -19.72 -9.38 16.87
N ARG A 195 -20.21 -9.05 15.68
CA ARG A 195 -20.00 -9.75 14.41
C ARG A 195 -19.59 -8.78 13.34
N GLY A 196 -18.47 -9.04 12.68
CA GLY A 196 -17.97 -8.11 11.67
C GLY A 196 -16.50 -8.28 11.31
N ILE A 197 -15.95 -7.23 10.74
CA ILE A 197 -14.54 -7.13 10.38
C ILE A 197 -13.89 -5.94 11.09
N ALA A 198 -12.70 -6.14 11.63
CA ALA A 198 -11.88 -5.08 12.21
C ALA A 198 -10.57 -4.96 11.44
N TYR A 199 -10.16 -3.73 11.19
CA TYR A 199 -8.86 -3.39 10.61
C TYR A 199 -8.07 -2.54 11.60
N VAL A 200 -6.86 -2.97 11.92
CA VAL A 200 -5.95 -2.28 12.83
C VAL A 200 -4.72 -1.82 12.06
N TYR A 201 -4.39 -0.54 12.13
CA TYR A 201 -3.26 0.05 11.42
C TYR A 201 -2.13 0.45 12.36
N LEU A 202 -0.91 -0.06 12.10
CA LEU A 202 0.31 0.19 12.85
C LEU A 202 1.36 0.83 11.93
N PRO A 203 1.48 2.19 11.89
CA PRO A 203 2.41 2.89 11.01
C PRO A 203 3.82 3.07 11.58
N GLU A 204 4.07 2.73 12.83
CA GLU A 204 5.28 3.12 13.56
C GLU A 204 6.54 2.49 12.98
N LEU A 205 6.44 1.30 12.40
CA LEU A 205 7.58 0.61 11.81
C LEU A 205 8.09 1.32 10.55
N ASP A 206 7.18 1.70 9.66
CA ASP A 206 7.49 2.48 8.46
C ASP A 206 8.05 3.86 8.82
N GLN A 207 7.44 4.55 9.80
CA GLN A 207 7.92 5.84 10.30
C GLN A 207 9.37 5.75 10.81
N ALA A 208 9.69 4.71 11.60
CA ALA A 208 11.05 4.49 12.08
C ALA A 208 12.03 4.20 10.93
N ALA A 209 11.61 3.43 9.92
CA ALA A 209 12.42 3.15 8.76
C ALA A 209 12.74 4.41 7.94
N HIS A 210 11.75 5.29 7.72
CA HIS A 210 11.95 6.55 7.01
C HIS A 210 12.87 7.52 7.73
N GLN A 211 12.82 7.56 9.07
CA GLN A 211 13.63 8.48 9.87
C GLN A 211 15.04 7.98 10.12
N HIS A 212 15.24 6.68 10.27
CA HIS A 212 16.47 6.09 10.79
C HIS A 212 17.06 4.96 9.92
N GLY A 213 16.34 4.54 8.88
CA GLY A 213 16.66 3.35 8.09
C GLY A 213 16.12 2.05 8.72
N TRP A 214 15.80 1.07 7.89
CA TRP A 214 15.18 -0.18 8.37
C TRP A 214 16.15 -1.11 9.14
N ARG A 215 17.46 -0.82 9.13
CA ARG A 215 18.49 -1.54 9.91
C ARG A 215 18.84 -0.88 11.22
N SER A 216 18.18 0.21 11.57
CA SER A 216 18.43 0.97 12.79
C SER A 216 17.94 0.24 14.05
N HIS A 217 18.41 0.73 15.21
CA HIS A 217 17.91 0.30 16.51
C HIS A 217 16.47 0.73 16.72
N GLU A 218 16.09 1.92 16.27
CA GLU A 218 14.75 2.50 16.35
C GLU A 218 13.75 1.65 15.58
N TRP A 219 14.12 1.20 14.38
CA TRP A 219 13.29 0.28 13.61
C TRP A 219 13.13 -1.07 14.32
N THR A 220 14.20 -1.61 14.88
CA THR A 220 14.15 -2.87 15.65
C THR A 220 13.22 -2.74 16.87
N THR A 221 13.29 -1.62 17.60
CA THR A 221 12.39 -1.31 18.73
C THR A 221 10.93 -1.21 18.26
N ALA A 222 10.69 -0.59 17.12
CA ALA A 222 9.34 -0.51 16.54
C ALA A 222 8.81 -1.89 16.12
N LEU A 223 9.67 -2.77 15.59
CA LEU A 223 9.33 -4.15 15.26
C LEU A 223 8.96 -4.96 16.51
N GLU A 224 9.76 -4.86 17.57
CA GLU A 224 9.47 -5.51 18.87
C GLU A 224 8.15 -5.01 19.45
N THR A 225 7.86 -3.72 19.32
CA THR A 225 6.58 -3.12 19.76
C THR A 225 5.41 -3.66 18.94
N ALA A 226 5.56 -3.79 17.62
CA ALA A 226 4.51 -4.36 16.77
C ALA A 226 4.26 -5.84 17.09
N ASP A 227 5.32 -6.63 17.29
CA ASP A 227 5.23 -8.04 17.70
C ASP A 227 4.50 -8.19 19.05
N ALA A 228 4.89 -7.40 20.05
CA ALA A 228 4.25 -7.37 21.36
C ALA A 228 2.77 -6.94 21.29
N THR A 229 2.45 -6.00 20.41
CA THR A 229 1.07 -5.55 20.17
C THR A 229 0.21 -6.70 19.65
N VAL A 230 0.68 -7.43 18.65
CA VAL A 230 -0.02 -8.63 18.14
C VAL A 230 -0.09 -9.73 19.20
N ALA A 231 1.01 -10.02 19.90
CA ALA A 231 1.06 -11.03 20.95
C ALA A 231 0.05 -10.76 22.07
N SER A 232 -0.19 -9.50 22.43
CA SER A 232 -1.14 -9.11 23.49
C SER A 232 -2.60 -9.46 23.18
N VAL A 233 -2.95 -9.62 21.91
CA VAL A 233 -4.30 -9.97 21.47
C VAL A 233 -4.54 -11.49 21.47
N LEU A 234 -3.51 -12.29 21.30
CA LEU A 234 -3.63 -13.75 21.15
C LEU A 234 -4.36 -14.45 22.31
N PRO A 235 -4.17 -14.08 23.62
CA PRO A 235 -4.90 -14.71 24.71
C PRO A 235 -6.43 -14.56 24.61
N VAL A 236 -6.92 -13.43 24.07
CA VAL A 236 -8.37 -13.21 23.90
C VAL A 236 -8.92 -14.13 22.80
N LEU A 237 -8.12 -14.40 21.77
CA LEU A 237 -8.50 -15.32 20.68
C LEU A 237 -8.49 -16.78 21.13
N ALA A 238 -7.62 -17.12 22.08
CA ALA A 238 -7.45 -18.47 22.63
C ALA A 238 -8.38 -18.77 23.81
N GLU A 239 -9.29 -17.86 24.19
CA GLU A 239 -10.20 -18.01 25.33
C GLU A 239 -11.12 -19.25 25.14
N PRO A 240 -10.94 -20.34 25.94
CA PRO A 240 -11.66 -21.59 25.70
C PRO A 240 -13.18 -21.51 25.93
N ARG A 241 -13.64 -20.47 26.64
CA ARG A 241 -15.06 -20.24 26.92
C ARG A 241 -15.74 -19.42 25.81
N SER A 242 -14.97 -18.84 24.90
CA SER A 242 -15.52 -18.12 23.77
C SER A 242 -16.23 -19.10 22.82
N LYS A 243 -17.50 -18.83 22.52
CA LYS A 243 -18.25 -19.54 21.49
C LYS A 243 -18.13 -18.85 20.13
N VAL A 244 -17.42 -17.71 20.07
CA VAL A 244 -17.28 -16.89 18.88
C VAL A 244 -15.93 -17.18 18.22
N ARG A 245 -15.98 -17.71 17.01
CA ARG A 245 -14.78 -17.98 16.22
C ARG A 245 -14.25 -16.68 15.65
N THR A 246 -13.02 -16.33 15.98
CA THR A 246 -12.35 -15.13 15.51
C THR A 246 -11.17 -15.49 14.64
N GLY A 247 -11.13 -14.99 13.40
CA GLY A 247 -9.95 -15.05 12.54
C GLY A 247 -9.06 -13.83 12.77
N LEU A 248 -7.74 -14.04 12.87
CA LEU A 248 -6.74 -12.98 12.91
C LEU A 248 -5.75 -13.16 11.77
N LEU A 249 -5.62 -12.15 10.92
CA LEU A 249 -4.57 -12.03 9.92
C LEU A 249 -3.67 -10.84 10.25
N VAL A 250 -2.36 -11.02 10.08
CA VAL A 250 -1.39 -9.92 10.11
C VAL A 250 -0.79 -9.80 8.72
N THR A 251 -0.74 -8.60 8.20
CA THR A 251 -0.20 -8.32 6.86
C THR A 251 0.60 -7.02 6.86
N ALA A 252 1.22 -6.72 5.73
CA ALA A 252 1.88 -5.45 5.45
C ALA A 252 1.46 -4.93 4.08
N ASP A 253 1.62 -3.65 3.86
CA ASP A 253 1.36 -3.00 2.58
C ASP A 253 2.56 -3.07 1.63
N HIS A 254 3.77 -2.92 2.16
CA HIS A 254 5.04 -3.05 1.44
C HIS A 254 6.20 -3.41 2.40
N GLY A 255 7.39 -3.58 1.85
CA GLY A 255 8.65 -3.65 2.59
C GLY A 255 9.44 -2.34 2.49
N MET A 256 10.69 -2.37 2.97
CA MET A 256 11.60 -1.23 2.97
C MET A 256 12.90 -1.59 2.26
N VAL A 257 13.51 -0.59 1.62
CA VAL A 257 14.82 -0.70 0.97
C VAL A 257 15.65 0.53 1.34
N ASP A 258 16.79 0.34 1.94
CA ASP A 258 17.76 1.42 2.14
C ASP A 258 18.47 1.70 0.82
N VAL A 259 18.31 2.91 0.30
CA VAL A 259 19.04 3.36 -0.90
C VAL A 259 20.31 4.07 -0.46
N PRO A 260 21.49 3.58 -0.87
CA PRO A 260 22.74 4.22 -0.47
C PRO A 260 22.90 5.60 -1.13
N PRO A 261 23.70 6.51 -0.58
CA PRO A 261 23.84 7.87 -1.11
C PRO A 261 24.14 7.95 -2.61
N HIS A 262 24.97 7.04 -3.12
CA HIS A 262 25.29 6.98 -4.57
C HIS A 262 24.16 6.43 -5.44
N GLY A 263 23.12 5.86 -4.85
CA GLY A 263 21.92 5.38 -5.54
C GLY A 263 20.86 6.46 -5.72
N HIS A 264 20.99 7.60 -5.07
CA HIS A 264 20.07 8.72 -5.24
C HIS A 264 20.42 9.52 -6.51
N VAL A 265 19.48 9.55 -7.45
CA VAL A 265 19.60 10.28 -8.71
C VAL A 265 18.75 11.53 -8.62
N VAL A 266 19.39 12.68 -8.51
CA VAL A 266 18.70 13.98 -8.50
C VAL A 266 18.46 14.44 -9.94
N LEU A 267 17.23 14.73 -10.27
CA LEU A 267 16.80 15.22 -11.58
C LEU A 267 16.74 16.75 -11.53
N GLU A 268 17.78 17.40 -12.02
CA GLU A 268 17.87 18.86 -12.06
C GLU A 268 16.84 19.46 -13.05
N PRO A 269 16.32 20.66 -12.77
CA PRO A 269 15.53 21.41 -13.75
C PRO A 269 16.27 21.56 -15.07
N GLY A 270 15.64 21.19 -16.17
CA GLY A 270 16.27 21.24 -17.50
C GLY A 270 17.15 20.05 -17.86
N ALA A 271 17.24 19.04 -16.97
CA ALA A 271 17.94 17.79 -17.30
C ALA A 271 17.38 17.16 -18.59
N GLU A 272 18.24 16.57 -19.40
CA GLU A 272 17.86 15.94 -20.68
C GLU A 272 16.77 14.86 -20.48
N LEU A 273 16.83 14.12 -19.37
CA LEU A 273 15.84 13.12 -19.00
C LEU A 273 14.43 13.69 -18.74
N LEU A 274 14.32 14.98 -18.44
CA LEU A 274 13.03 15.68 -18.21
C LEU A 274 12.57 16.51 -19.42
N ARG A 275 13.31 16.50 -20.54
CA ARG A 275 12.92 17.24 -21.74
C ARG A 275 11.56 16.72 -22.26
N GLY A 276 10.59 17.63 -22.41
CA GLY A 276 9.23 17.30 -22.86
C GLY A 276 8.32 16.76 -21.75
N VAL A 277 8.82 16.64 -20.52
CA VAL A 277 8.00 16.29 -19.36
C VAL A 277 7.26 17.53 -18.85
N HIS A 278 5.96 17.40 -18.61
CA HIS A 278 5.10 18.43 -18.01
C HIS A 278 5.02 18.27 -16.49
N HIS A 279 4.65 17.06 -16.04
CA HIS A 279 4.60 16.72 -14.62
C HIS A 279 5.42 15.46 -14.31
N VAL A 280 6.05 15.48 -13.14
CA VAL A 280 6.66 14.31 -12.52
C VAL A 280 5.82 13.96 -11.28
N ALA A 281 5.23 12.78 -11.28
CA ALA A 281 4.42 12.22 -10.19
C ALA A 281 5.00 10.86 -9.75
N GLY A 282 4.24 10.11 -8.98
CA GLY A 282 4.67 8.82 -8.41
C GLY A 282 5.45 8.99 -7.12
N GLU A 283 6.48 8.22 -6.94
CA GLU A 283 7.40 8.21 -5.81
C GLU A 283 8.84 7.95 -6.28
N PRO A 284 9.87 8.16 -5.42
CA PRO A 284 11.28 8.06 -5.84
C PRO A 284 11.67 6.70 -6.44
N ARG A 285 10.94 5.64 -6.13
CA ARG A 285 11.19 4.30 -6.66
C ARG A 285 10.33 3.96 -7.88
N MET A 286 9.32 4.78 -8.18
CA MET A 286 8.47 4.62 -9.37
C MET A 286 7.96 5.99 -9.83
N LEU A 287 8.73 6.65 -10.71
CA LEU A 287 8.29 7.92 -11.28
C LEU A 287 7.20 7.70 -12.34
N HIS A 288 6.24 8.61 -12.34
CA HIS A 288 5.24 8.79 -13.37
C HIS A 288 5.55 10.07 -14.14
N LEU A 289 6.03 9.94 -15.38
CA LEU A 289 6.37 11.07 -16.23
C LEU A 289 5.20 11.36 -17.19
N HIS A 290 4.67 12.57 -17.12
CA HIS A 290 3.60 13.04 -17.98
C HIS A 290 4.16 14.00 -19.02
N THR A 291 3.92 13.74 -20.31
CA THR A 291 4.42 14.57 -21.42
C THR A 291 3.55 15.81 -21.64
N LYS A 292 4.15 16.89 -22.17
CA LYS A 292 3.43 18.12 -22.52
C LYS A 292 2.45 17.90 -23.67
N ASP A 293 2.87 17.18 -24.70
CA ASP A 293 2.13 17.07 -25.94
C ASP A 293 1.24 15.82 -26.03
N GLY A 294 1.49 14.79 -25.20
CA GLY A 294 0.70 13.57 -25.16
C GLY A 294 0.71 12.72 -26.44
N THR A 295 1.54 13.09 -27.44
CA THR A 295 1.63 12.36 -28.71
C THR A 295 2.39 11.05 -28.55
N ALA A 296 2.09 10.04 -29.38
CA ALA A 296 2.78 8.78 -29.38
C ALA A 296 4.29 8.93 -29.64
N GLU A 297 4.66 9.89 -30.50
CA GLU A 297 6.06 10.22 -30.80
C GLU A 297 6.78 10.77 -29.57
N ALA A 298 6.21 11.77 -28.88
CA ALA A 298 6.78 12.36 -27.67
C ALA A 298 6.94 11.33 -26.54
N ILE A 299 5.98 10.42 -26.41
CA ILE A 299 6.03 9.32 -25.42
C ILE A 299 7.17 8.35 -25.77
N THR A 300 7.29 7.96 -27.03
CA THR A 300 8.33 7.06 -27.52
C THR A 300 9.72 7.67 -27.31
N ASP A 301 9.91 8.92 -27.73
CA ASP A 301 11.18 9.65 -27.57
C ASP A 301 11.60 9.75 -26.10
N LEU A 302 10.66 10.05 -25.21
CA LEU A 302 10.92 10.11 -23.78
C LEU A 302 11.32 8.74 -23.23
N ALA A 303 10.58 7.68 -23.57
CA ALA A 303 10.86 6.32 -23.14
C ALA A 303 12.24 5.84 -23.64
N ASP A 304 12.58 6.11 -24.90
CA ASP A 304 13.84 5.69 -25.50
C ASP A 304 15.04 6.46 -24.92
N ARG A 305 14.88 7.73 -24.61
CA ARG A 305 15.90 8.52 -23.91
C ARG A 305 16.20 7.96 -22.52
N TRP A 306 15.16 7.63 -21.75
CA TRP A 306 15.33 6.99 -20.46
C TRP A 306 15.93 5.59 -20.57
N ARG A 307 15.53 4.80 -21.56
CA ARG A 307 16.13 3.48 -21.83
C ARG A 307 17.60 3.58 -22.16
N ALA A 308 17.98 4.54 -22.98
CA ALA A 308 19.39 4.75 -23.35
C ALA A 308 20.28 5.10 -22.14
N SER A 309 19.76 5.84 -21.16
CA SER A 309 20.50 6.27 -19.98
C SER A 309 20.37 5.30 -18.79
N GLU A 310 19.14 4.84 -18.48
CA GLU A 310 18.81 4.26 -17.19
C GLU A 310 18.42 2.77 -17.22
N ALA A 311 18.44 2.10 -18.37
CA ALA A 311 18.00 0.71 -18.48
C ALA A 311 18.77 -0.28 -17.58
N SER A 312 19.99 0.02 -17.19
CA SER A 312 20.77 -0.79 -16.26
C SER A 312 20.27 -0.66 -14.81
N ARG A 313 19.65 0.47 -14.46
CA ARG A 313 19.23 0.84 -13.10
C ARG A 313 17.70 0.83 -12.91
N SER A 314 16.95 0.78 -14.00
CA SER A 314 15.46 0.86 -13.94
C SER A 314 14.82 0.06 -15.05
N TRP A 315 13.56 -0.31 -14.83
CA TRP A 315 12.64 -0.73 -15.88
C TRP A 315 11.91 0.52 -16.37
N ILE A 316 11.94 0.75 -17.67
CA ILE A 316 11.27 1.86 -18.31
C ILE A 316 10.12 1.31 -19.16
N ALA A 317 8.92 1.76 -18.89
CA ALA A 317 7.73 1.35 -19.58
C ALA A 317 6.89 2.56 -20.01
N THR A 318 6.32 2.52 -21.19
CA THR A 318 5.16 3.37 -21.49
C THR A 318 3.97 2.93 -20.66
N ARG A 319 2.96 3.80 -20.50
CA ARG A 319 1.70 3.46 -19.81
C ARG A 319 1.09 2.18 -20.36
N GLN A 320 1.05 2.04 -21.68
CA GLN A 320 0.46 0.86 -22.32
C GLN A 320 1.25 -0.41 -22.00
N GLU A 321 2.58 -0.36 -22.10
CA GLU A 321 3.45 -1.50 -21.75
C GLU A 321 3.29 -1.91 -20.28
N ALA A 322 3.15 -0.95 -19.36
CA ALA A 322 2.94 -1.21 -17.94
C ALA A 322 1.58 -1.88 -17.66
N ILE A 323 0.52 -1.41 -18.34
CA ILE A 323 -0.82 -2.01 -18.25
C ILE A 323 -0.80 -3.43 -18.82
N ASP A 324 -0.19 -3.63 -19.98
CA ASP A 324 -0.07 -4.94 -20.63
C ASP A 324 0.76 -5.93 -19.77
N ALA A 325 1.72 -5.41 -19.01
CA ALA A 325 2.48 -6.16 -18.01
C ALA A 325 1.70 -6.41 -16.71
N GLY A 326 0.52 -5.83 -16.54
CA GLY A 326 -0.36 -6.02 -15.38
C GLY A 326 0.00 -5.17 -14.15
N TRP A 327 0.80 -4.10 -14.30
CA TRP A 327 1.29 -3.34 -13.15
C TRP A 327 0.19 -2.69 -12.31
N PHE A 328 -0.87 -2.22 -12.92
CA PHE A 328 -1.98 -1.57 -12.20
C PHE A 328 -3.24 -2.45 -12.13
N GLY A 329 -3.18 -3.68 -12.68
CA GLY A 329 -4.37 -4.47 -12.95
C GLY A 329 -5.23 -3.86 -14.05
N PRO A 330 -6.51 -4.26 -14.17
CA PRO A 330 -7.45 -3.60 -15.08
C PRO A 330 -7.54 -2.11 -14.76
N ALA A 331 -7.45 -1.26 -15.78
CA ALA A 331 -7.46 0.19 -15.58
C ALA A 331 -8.70 0.84 -16.20
N ARG A 332 -9.44 1.59 -15.39
CA ARG A 332 -10.58 2.38 -15.86
C ARG A 332 -10.11 3.56 -16.72
N PRO A 333 -10.89 3.99 -17.73
CA PRO A 333 -10.52 5.11 -18.60
C PRO A 333 -10.26 6.43 -17.85
N ASP A 334 -10.99 6.71 -16.77
CA ASP A 334 -10.83 7.91 -15.94
C ASP A 334 -9.59 7.87 -15.04
N VAL A 335 -9.01 6.70 -14.83
CA VAL A 335 -7.76 6.50 -14.08
C VAL A 335 -6.52 6.64 -14.96
N LEU A 336 -6.63 6.33 -16.24
CA LEU A 336 -5.49 6.38 -17.17
C LEU A 336 -4.71 7.71 -17.14
N PRO A 337 -5.35 8.88 -17.08
CA PRO A 337 -4.62 10.16 -17.00
C PRO A 337 -3.78 10.33 -15.73
N ARG A 338 -4.08 9.61 -14.66
CA ARG A 338 -3.30 9.64 -13.40
C ARG A 338 -1.99 8.85 -13.51
N ILE A 339 -1.94 7.87 -14.42
CA ILE A 339 -0.76 7.05 -14.68
C ILE A 339 0.13 7.80 -15.68
N GLY A 340 1.42 7.90 -15.38
CA GLY A 340 2.39 8.56 -16.25
C GLY A 340 2.41 8.00 -17.68
N ALA A 341 2.67 8.84 -18.66
CA ALA A 341 2.86 8.41 -20.05
C ALA A 341 4.09 7.47 -20.17
N VAL A 342 5.12 7.73 -19.35
CA VAL A 342 6.29 6.88 -19.18
C VAL A 342 6.50 6.64 -17.67
N LEU A 343 6.82 5.42 -17.31
CA LEU A 343 7.03 4.95 -15.95
C LEU A 343 8.49 4.51 -15.79
N ILE A 344 9.10 4.94 -14.69
CA ILE A 344 10.48 4.59 -14.35
C ILE A 344 10.46 3.81 -13.04
N ALA A 345 10.47 2.50 -13.12
CA ALA A 345 10.50 1.63 -11.94
C ALA A 345 11.95 1.30 -11.57
N ALA A 346 12.41 1.84 -10.45
CA ALA A 346 13.77 1.68 -9.99
C ALA A 346 14.09 0.22 -9.60
N ARG A 347 15.24 -0.27 -10.04
CA ARG A 347 15.82 -1.54 -9.57
C ARG A 347 16.32 -1.36 -8.13
N PRO A 348 16.70 -2.45 -7.42
CA PRO A 348 17.24 -2.33 -6.08
C PRO A 348 18.35 -1.28 -5.97
N LEU A 349 18.34 -0.55 -4.86
CA LEU A 349 19.36 0.46 -4.48
C LEU A 349 19.40 1.72 -5.34
N VAL A 350 18.35 2.04 -6.08
CA VAL A 350 18.22 3.30 -6.83
C VAL A 350 16.94 4.01 -6.46
N ALA A 351 16.99 5.33 -6.37
CA ALA A 351 15.83 6.21 -6.22
C ALA A 351 16.03 7.50 -7.04
N TYR A 352 14.98 8.02 -7.61
CA TYR A 352 14.99 9.25 -8.42
C TYR A 352 14.14 10.31 -7.74
N ALA A 353 14.64 11.53 -7.66
CA ALA A 353 13.87 12.65 -7.16
C ALA A 353 14.13 13.91 -7.98
N PRO A 354 13.11 14.70 -8.35
CA PRO A 354 13.32 16.07 -8.78
C PRO A 354 14.08 16.87 -7.71
N ALA A 355 14.96 17.78 -8.15
CA ALA A 355 15.83 18.54 -7.24
C ALA A 355 15.07 19.25 -6.12
N GLU A 356 13.88 19.79 -6.41
CA GLU A 356 13.00 20.44 -5.43
C GLU A 356 12.54 19.48 -4.34
N GLN A 357 12.24 18.23 -4.69
CA GLN A 357 11.82 17.20 -3.73
C GLN A 357 13.00 16.65 -2.93
N ALA A 358 14.15 16.52 -3.59
CA ALA A 358 15.39 16.10 -2.93
C ALA A 358 15.83 17.11 -1.85
N ALA A 359 15.70 18.40 -2.12
CA ALA A 359 15.99 19.46 -1.16
C ALA A 359 15.00 19.48 0.03
N ALA A 360 13.74 19.20 -0.18
CA ALA A 360 12.72 19.12 0.86
C ALA A 360 12.90 17.89 1.78
N GLY A 361 13.35 16.77 1.24
CA GLY A 361 13.60 15.53 2.00
C GLY A 361 14.89 15.54 2.82
N ALA A 362 15.85 16.42 2.50
CA ALA A 362 17.09 16.60 3.26
C ALA A 362 16.89 17.40 4.57
N GLY A 363 15.73 17.95 4.80
CA GLY A 363 15.36 18.77 5.98
C GLY A 363 14.33 18.13 6.92
N SER A 364 13.97 16.88 6.73
CA SER A 364 12.99 16.15 7.56
C SER A 364 13.59 14.90 8.21
#